data_e6946ab41d5ec32fbe63bafd681f1ace
#
_entry.id   e6946ab41d5ec32fbe63bafd681f1ace
#
_cell.length_a   1.000
_cell.length_b   1.000
_cell.length_c   1.000
_cell.angle_alpha   90.00
_cell.angle_beta   90.00
_cell.angle_gamma   90.00
#
_symmetry.space_group_name_H-M   'P 1'
#
loop_
_entity.id
_entity.type
_entity.pdbx_description
1 polymer ?
#
loop_
_entity_poly.entity_id
_entity_poly.type
_entity_poly.pdbx_seq_one_letter_code
_entity_poly.pdbx_strand_id
1 'polypeptide(L)'
;MKDFEFVRMVASKVQSFGGRTFYVGGCVRDKLLGLESKDIDIEIYGITREVLVNDILSAFGQVRFQGASFGVYRVSDYDVDIAFPRTENAVGKCHRDFTVCVDSNLSFEKATVRRDFTINAMLQDVLTGEIIDLYGGQDDLKNGIIRYVNATSFVEDALRVFRAAQFAARFDFTIADETKNLMKTIDTRFLSKERVYGELKKALLLSSKPSRFFEELRAVNQLDFWFPEILSMYGCGQNPAYHPEGDVWAHTMQTLDFATTCRDNVAYPEQFMLAVLCHDIGKPISSHTGSDGVIHAYTHDIDGVSVGRTFLHRITNNNFTIRYVVNMIELHMKLPQMFSHNSRNKKTNGLFDKSICMGDLMMLSYCDIHNKGLCDNINKCSDFLEWCRKRICIYEQLMLQPRVTGNDLMLLGLHPSPLFSELLKEAHKLHLSGVSKDKVLRGFQTKLRKRKLI
;
A
#
# COMPACT_ATOMS: atom_id res chain seq x y z
N MET A 1 -4.96 -2.28 -26.67
CA MET A 1 -5.46 -2.72 -28.01
C MET A 1 -4.67 -3.92 -28.55
N LYS A 2 -3.33 -3.86 -28.60
CA LYS A 2 -2.45 -4.93 -29.13
C LYS A 2 -2.72 -6.31 -28.49
N ASP A 3 -2.87 -6.40 -27.18
CA ASP A 3 -3.03 -7.68 -26.47
C ASP A 3 -4.42 -8.29 -26.70
N PHE A 4 -5.48 -7.50 -26.77
CA PHE A 4 -6.81 -8.00 -27.10
C PHE A 4 -6.91 -8.49 -28.56
N GLU A 5 -6.22 -7.85 -29.49
CA GLU A 5 -6.13 -8.30 -30.88
C GLU A 5 -5.35 -9.61 -30.98
N PHE A 6 -4.23 -9.72 -30.26
CA PHE A 6 -3.48 -10.97 -30.13
C PHE A 6 -4.36 -12.10 -29.59
N VAL A 7 -5.10 -11.87 -28.49
CA VAL A 7 -6.01 -12.87 -27.93
C VAL A 7 -7.04 -13.34 -28.94
N ARG A 8 -7.62 -12.42 -29.74
CA ARG A 8 -8.58 -12.81 -30.81
C ARG A 8 -7.93 -13.64 -31.90
N MET A 9 -6.69 -13.34 -32.30
CA MET A 9 -5.95 -14.13 -33.28
C MET A 9 -5.65 -15.53 -32.75
N VAL A 10 -5.22 -15.64 -31.47
CA VAL A 10 -5.03 -16.94 -30.80
C VAL A 10 -6.34 -17.71 -30.75
N ALA A 11 -7.45 -17.07 -30.35
CA ALA A 11 -8.75 -17.70 -30.25
C ALA A 11 -9.25 -18.24 -31.60
N SER A 12 -9.06 -17.49 -32.68
CA SER A 12 -9.42 -17.93 -34.04
C SER A 12 -8.61 -19.15 -34.48
N LYS A 13 -7.32 -19.19 -34.16
CA LYS A 13 -6.49 -20.38 -34.43
C LYS A 13 -6.90 -21.57 -33.54
N VAL A 14 -7.13 -21.37 -32.24
CA VAL A 14 -7.64 -22.42 -31.36
C VAL A 14 -8.94 -23.01 -31.89
N GLN A 15 -9.85 -22.18 -32.37
CA GLN A 15 -11.11 -22.63 -32.96
C GLN A 15 -10.90 -23.49 -34.22
N SER A 16 -9.90 -23.18 -35.06
CA SER A 16 -9.60 -23.98 -36.27
C SER A 16 -9.09 -25.39 -35.94
N PHE A 17 -8.59 -25.60 -34.69
CA PHE A 17 -8.22 -26.92 -34.14
C PHE A 17 -9.34 -27.56 -33.30
N GLY A 18 -10.56 -26.99 -33.30
CA GLY A 18 -11.72 -27.50 -32.56
C GLY A 18 -11.82 -27.08 -31.10
N GLY A 19 -10.91 -26.18 -30.62
CA GLY A 19 -10.92 -25.68 -29.25
C GLY A 19 -11.72 -24.39 -29.05
N ARG A 20 -11.79 -23.93 -27.81
CA ARG A 20 -12.42 -22.67 -27.40
C ARG A 20 -11.49 -21.89 -26.48
N THR A 21 -11.57 -20.56 -26.55
CA THR A 21 -10.76 -19.66 -25.73
C THR A 21 -11.66 -18.74 -24.94
N PHE A 22 -11.39 -18.61 -23.64
CA PHE A 22 -12.18 -17.78 -22.73
C PHE A 22 -11.31 -16.75 -21.99
N TYR A 23 -11.76 -15.53 -21.91
CA TYR A 23 -11.31 -14.62 -20.85
C TYR A 23 -11.80 -15.14 -19.51
N VAL A 24 -10.99 -15.01 -18.46
CA VAL A 24 -11.31 -15.57 -17.14
C VAL A 24 -10.96 -14.61 -16.00
N GLY A 25 -11.58 -14.82 -14.84
CA GLY A 25 -11.21 -14.13 -13.61
C GLY A 25 -11.45 -12.63 -13.60
N GLY A 26 -10.44 -11.88 -13.19
CA GLY A 26 -10.51 -10.43 -13.06
C GLY A 26 -10.81 -9.69 -14.36
N CYS A 27 -10.33 -10.23 -15.48
CA CYS A 27 -10.54 -9.63 -16.81
C CYS A 27 -12.03 -9.57 -17.17
N VAL A 28 -12.80 -10.64 -16.91
CA VAL A 28 -14.25 -10.67 -17.17
C VAL A 28 -14.99 -9.72 -16.24
N ARG A 29 -14.68 -9.77 -14.94
CA ARG A 29 -15.28 -8.87 -13.94
C ARG A 29 -15.04 -7.39 -14.28
N ASP A 30 -13.78 -7.01 -14.51
CA ASP A 30 -13.40 -5.62 -14.74
C ASP A 30 -14.06 -5.09 -16.03
N LYS A 31 -14.16 -5.93 -17.08
CA LYS A 31 -14.88 -5.59 -18.31
C LYS A 31 -16.37 -5.35 -18.07
N LEU A 32 -17.03 -6.18 -17.25
CA LEU A 32 -18.45 -6.00 -16.89
C LEU A 32 -18.70 -4.75 -16.04
N LEU A 33 -17.70 -4.33 -15.25
CA LEU A 33 -17.73 -3.07 -14.50
C LEU A 33 -17.36 -1.84 -15.35
N GLY A 34 -17.00 -2.01 -16.63
CA GLY A 34 -16.53 -0.92 -17.48
C GLY A 34 -15.14 -0.40 -17.09
N LEU A 35 -14.34 -1.20 -16.39
CA LEU A 35 -12.99 -0.88 -15.97
C LEU A 35 -11.96 -1.43 -16.97
N GLU A 36 -10.84 -0.73 -17.13
CA GLU A 36 -9.71 -1.26 -17.89
C GLU A 36 -9.02 -2.36 -17.09
N SER A 37 -8.94 -3.57 -17.65
CA SER A 37 -8.14 -4.65 -17.11
C SER A 37 -6.69 -4.49 -17.55
N LYS A 38 -5.77 -4.46 -16.59
CA LYS A 38 -4.32 -4.44 -16.86
C LYS A 38 -3.77 -5.84 -17.11
N ASP A 39 -4.38 -6.85 -16.50
CA ASP A 39 -3.96 -8.25 -16.59
C ASP A 39 -4.99 -9.00 -17.44
N ILE A 40 -4.56 -9.61 -18.53
CA ILE A 40 -5.42 -10.40 -19.42
C ILE A 40 -5.11 -11.88 -19.19
N ASP A 41 -6.04 -12.59 -18.55
CA ASP A 41 -5.98 -14.03 -18.33
C ASP A 41 -6.91 -14.75 -19.30
N ILE A 42 -6.40 -15.74 -20.02
CA ILE A 42 -7.22 -16.61 -20.87
C ILE A 42 -7.04 -18.08 -20.56
N GLU A 43 -8.12 -18.85 -20.65
CA GLU A 43 -8.11 -20.31 -20.57
C GLU A 43 -8.47 -20.94 -21.91
N ILE A 44 -7.72 -22.00 -22.30
CA ILE A 44 -7.85 -22.71 -23.57
C ILE A 44 -8.44 -24.11 -23.31
N TYR A 45 -9.50 -24.43 -24.01
CA TYR A 45 -10.22 -25.70 -23.91
C TYR A 45 -10.18 -26.47 -25.22
N GLY A 46 -10.21 -27.82 -25.15
CA GLY A 46 -10.46 -28.72 -26.27
C GLY A 46 -9.27 -29.00 -27.19
N ILE A 47 -8.07 -28.48 -26.89
CA ILE A 47 -6.84 -28.79 -27.66
C ILE A 47 -5.72 -29.25 -26.72
N THR A 48 -4.73 -29.93 -27.29
CA THR A 48 -3.57 -30.40 -26.53
C THR A 48 -2.53 -29.29 -26.34
N ARG A 49 -1.62 -29.53 -25.39
CA ARG A 49 -0.50 -28.62 -25.15
C ARG A 49 0.41 -28.45 -26.36
N GLU A 50 0.67 -29.58 -27.07
CA GLU A 50 1.53 -29.60 -28.25
C GLU A 50 0.97 -28.70 -29.34
N VAL A 51 -0.33 -28.83 -29.64
CA VAL A 51 -1.04 -27.96 -30.60
C VAL A 51 -0.96 -26.50 -30.18
N LEU A 52 -1.25 -26.20 -28.90
CA LEU A 52 -1.21 -24.82 -28.41
C LEU A 52 0.18 -24.19 -28.60
N VAL A 53 1.23 -24.88 -28.16
CA VAL A 53 2.60 -24.32 -28.14
C VAL A 53 3.20 -24.30 -29.54
N ASN A 54 3.16 -25.43 -30.26
CA ASN A 54 3.91 -25.62 -31.50
C ASN A 54 3.18 -25.05 -32.73
N ASP A 55 1.86 -25.21 -32.79
CA ASP A 55 1.09 -24.86 -33.98
C ASP A 55 0.42 -23.47 -33.90
N ILE A 56 0.20 -22.99 -32.65
CA ILE A 56 -0.50 -21.72 -32.44
C ILE A 56 0.43 -20.64 -31.92
N LEU A 57 0.95 -20.77 -30.69
CA LEU A 57 1.65 -19.67 -30.03
C LEU A 57 3.02 -19.36 -30.65
N SER A 58 3.74 -20.40 -31.16
CA SER A 58 5.03 -20.23 -31.83
C SER A 58 4.98 -19.29 -33.06
N ALA A 59 3.82 -19.17 -33.69
CA ALA A 59 3.60 -18.26 -34.82
C ALA A 59 3.58 -16.77 -34.42
N PHE A 60 3.43 -16.46 -33.14
CA PHE A 60 3.34 -15.07 -32.63
C PHE A 60 4.61 -14.61 -31.93
N GLY A 61 5.57 -15.51 -31.66
CA GLY A 61 6.82 -15.16 -31.02
C GLY A 61 7.36 -16.26 -30.10
N GLN A 62 8.37 -15.91 -29.30
CA GLN A 62 8.98 -16.84 -28.37
C GLN A 62 8.02 -17.16 -27.21
N VAL A 63 7.67 -18.44 -27.06
CA VAL A 63 6.80 -18.92 -25.98
C VAL A 63 7.65 -19.17 -24.73
N ARG A 64 7.26 -18.58 -23.62
CA ARG A 64 7.84 -18.80 -22.29
C ARG A 64 6.85 -19.52 -21.41
N PHE A 65 7.33 -20.54 -20.72
CA PHE A 65 6.56 -21.25 -19.72
C PHE A 65 6.91 -20.72 -18.34
N GLN A 66 5.92 -20.15 -17.64
CA GLN A 66 6.09 -19.61 -16.30
C GLN A 66 5.35 -20.48 -15.27
N GLY A 67 6.07 -20.81 -14.18
CA GLY A 67 5.50 -21.58 -13.07
C GLY A 67 5.33 -23.06 -13.38
N ALA A 68 6.34 -23.86 -13.06
CA ALA A 68 6.31 -25.34 -13.23
C ALA A 68 5.07 -25.98 -12.59
N SER A 69 4.47 -25.34 -11.58
CA SER A 69 3.29 -25.83 -10.87
C SER A 69 1.95 -25.38 -11.47
N PHE A 70 1.89 -24.27 -12.23
CA PHE A 70 0.62 -23.66 -12.63
C PHE A 70 0.36 -23.66 -14.15
N GLY A 71 1.36 -24.01 -14.98
CA GLY A 71 1.17 -24.20 -16.40
C GLY A 71 0.73 -22.95 -17.18
N VAL A 72 1.31 -21.77 -16.90
CA VAL A 72 1.00 -20.53 -17.60
C VAL A 72 2.01 -20.31 -18.73
N TYR A 73 1.50 -20.00 -19.92
CA TYR A 73 2.29 -19.66 -21.10
C TYR A 73 2.19 -18.15 -21.35
N ARG A 74 3.30 -17.53 -21.72
CA ARG A 74 3.38 -16.16 -22.21
C ARG A 74 4.11 -16.13 -23.54
N VAL A 75 3.68 -15.27 -24.44
CA VAL A 75 4.37 -15.00 -25.70
C VAL A 75 5.11 -13.66 -25.56
N SER A 76 6.37 -13.60 -26.01
CA SER A 76 7.14 -12.36 -26.02
C SER A 76 6.35 -11.23 -26.69
N ASP A 77 6.46 -10.01 -26.18
CA ASP A 77 5.79 -8.80 -26.64
C ASP A 77 4.28 -8.68 -26.31
N TYR A 78 3.68 -9.65 -25.61
CA TYR A 78 2.28 -9.59 -25.16
C TYR A 78 2.20 -9.82 -23.66
N ASP A 79 1.37 -9.00 -22.98
CA ASP A 79 1.11 -9.15 -21.53
C ASP A 79 -0.20 -9.91 -21.31
N VAL A 80 -0.18 -11.19 -21.71
CA VAL A 80 -1.32 -12.10 -21.65
C VAL A 80 -0.88 -13.40 -20.99
N ASP A 81 -1.60 -13.81 -19.95
CA ASP A 81 -1.44 -15.10 -19.29
C ASP A 81 -2.37 -16.13 -19.95
N ILE A 82 -1.75 -17.17 -20.53
CA ILE A 82 -2.44 -18.22 -21.28
C ILE A 82 -2.32 -19.51 -20.47
N ALA A 83 -3.43 -20.09 -20.07
CA ALA A 83 -3.46 -21.33 -19.30
C ALA A 83 -4.47 -22.35 -19.86
N PHE A 84 -4.30 -23.62 -19.47
CA PHE A 84 -5.35 -24.61 -19.56
C PHE A 84 -6.19 -24.64 -18.28
N PRO A 85 -7.44 -25.07 -18.35
CA PRO A 85 -8.24 -25.35 -17.17
C PRO A 85 -7.56 -26.43 -16.32
N ARG A 86 -7.71 -26.31 -15.01
CA ARG A 86 -7.04 -27.19 -14.07
C ARG A 86 -7.88 -27.42 -12.82
N THR A 87 -7.63 -28.52 -12.13
CA THR A 87 -8.05 -28.74 -10.75
C THR A 87 -6.88 -28.54 -9.80
N GLU A 88 -7.17 -28.06 -8.61
CA GLU A 88 -6.21 -27.87 -7.53
C GLU A 88 -6.72 -28.64 -6.32
N ASN A 89 -5.93 -29.57 -5.78
CA ASN A 89 -6.26 -30.33 -4.58
C ASN A 89 -5.23 -29.99 -3.50
N ALA A 90 -5.68 -29.50 -2.36
CA ALA A 90 -4.81 -29.25 -1.21
C ALA A 90 -4.28 -30.57 -0.65
N VAL A 91 -2.96 -30.70 -0.51
CA VAL A 91 -2.27 -31.87 0.09
C VAL A 91 -1.70 -31.55 1.46
N GLY A 92 -1.74 -30.27 1.89
CA GLY A 92 -1.21 -29.78 3.16
C GLY A 92 -1.78 -28.42 3.57
N LYS A 93 -1.20 -27.82 4.60
CA LYS A 93 -1.67 -26.53 5.15
C LYS A 93 -1.00 -25.30 4.52
N CYS A 94 0.04 -25.48 3.71
CA CYS A 94 0.76 -24.37 3.07
C CYS A 94 0.25 -24.16 1.65
N HIS A 95 0.30 -22.90 1.18
CA HIS A 95 -0.12 -22.51 -0.18
C HIS A 95 0.71 -23.17 -1.32
N ARG A 96 1.78 -23.90 -1.00
CA ARG A 96 2.59 -24.69 -1.94
C ARG A 96 2.19 -26.18 -1.98
N ASP A 97 1.31 -26.58 -1.09
CA ASP A 97 0.92 -27.97 -0.90
C ASP A 97 -0.34 -28.29 -1.73
N PHE A 98 -0.33 -27.87 -3.01
CA PHE A 98 -1.39 -28.19 -3.97
C PHE A 98 -0.86 -29.13 -5.06
N THR A 99 -1.62 -30.18 -5.33
CA THR A 99 -1.45 -30.96 -6.56
C THR A 99 -2.31 -30.34 -7.65
N VAL A 100 -1.68 -29.87 -8.72
CA VAL A 100 -2.35 -29.28 -9.88
C VAL A 100 -2.46 -30.32 -10.98
N CYS A 101 -3.67 -30.58 -11.45
CA CYS A 101 -3.93 -31.42 -12.62
C CYS A 101 -4.53 -30.54 -13.73
N VAL A 102 -3.80 -30.44 -14.84
CA VAL A 102 -4.18 -29.69 -16.03
C VAL A 102 -4.91 -30.61 -16.99
N ASP A 103 -6.11 -30.23 -17.42
CA ASP A 103 -6.91 -31.00 -18.38
C ASP A 103 -7.70 -30.06 -19.28
N SER A 104 -7.36 -30.03 -20.57
CA SER A 104 -8.03 -29.19 -21.58
C SER A 104 -9.50 -29.53 -21.81
N ASN A 105 -9.96 -30.70 -21.38
CA ASN A 105 -11.34 -31.20 -21.51
C ASN A 105 -12.12 -31.09 -20.19
N LEU A 106 -11.55 -30.40 -19.19
CA LEU A 106 -12.22 -30.20 -17.90
C LEU A 106 -13.56 -29.45 -18.11
N SER A 107 -14.62 -29.88 -17.42
CA SER A 107 -15.87 -29.14 -17.45
C SER A 107 -15.72 -27.74 -16.82
N PHE A 108 -16.50 -26.77 -17.30
CA PHE A 108 -16.47 -25.40 -16.78
C PHE A 108 -16.73 -25.37 -15.26
N GLU A 109 -17.63 -26.20 -14.75
CA GLU A 109 -17.90 -26.33 -13.32
C GLU A 109 -16.66 -26.69 -12.53
N LYS A 110 -15.96 -27.76 -12.96
CA LYS A 110 -14.73 -28.22 -12.29
C LYS A 110 -13.59 -27.21 -12.37
N ALA A 111 -13.50 -26.46 -13.47
CA ALA A 111 -12.49 -25.44 -13.65
C ALA A 111 -12.74 -24.22 -12.77
N THR A 112 -14.01 -23.86 -12.52
CA THR A 112 -14.39 -22.62 -11.84
C THR A 112 -14.73 -22.77 -10.37
N VAL A 113 -15.13 -23.95 -9.89
CA VAL A 113 -15.48 -24.23 -8.48
C VAL A 113 -14.35 -23.90 -7.49
N ARG A 114 -13.10 -23.96 -7.93
CA ARG A 114 -11.92 -23.64 -7.13
C ARG A 114 -11.66 -22.14 -6.98
N ARG A 115 -12.34 -21.28 -7.76
CA ARG A 115 -12.16 -19.83 -7.70
C ARG A 115 -12.66 -19.29 -6.38
N ASP A 116 -12.15 -18.12 -6.02
CA ASP A 116 -12.45 -17.49 -4.72
C ASP A 116 -13.89 -16.98 -4.61
N PHE A 117 -14.31 -16.11 -5.55
CA PHE A 117 -15.59 -15.42 -5.51
C PHE A 117 -16.37 -15.60 -6.82
N THR A 118 -17.71 -15.58 -6.72
CA THR A 118 -18.63 -15.67 -7.87
C THR A 118 -18.30 -14.66 -8.95
N ILE A 119 -18.01 -13.42 -8.58
CA ILE A 119 -17.62 -12.34 -9.50
C ILE A 119 -16.32 -12.59 -10.27
N ASN A 120 -15.49 -13.53 -9.83
CA ASN A 120 -14.25 -13.95 -10.48
C ASN A 120 -14.36 -15.34 -11.14
N ALA A 121 -15.52 -16.00 -11.04
CA ALA A 121 -15.74 -17.36 -11.54
C ALA A 121 -16.42 -17.41 -12.92
N MET A 122 -16.71 -16.27 -13.50
CA MET A 122 -17.26 -16.15 -14.86
C MET A 122 -16.19 -16.38 -15.92
N LEU A 123 -16.60 -16.98 -17.04
CA LEU A 123 -15.81 -17.09 -18.27
C LEU A 123 -16.52 -16.33 -19.38
N GLN A 124 -15.76 -15.68 -20.26
CA GLN A 124 -16.30 -15.03 -21.45
C GLN A 124 -15.62 -15.56 -22.69
N ASP A 125 -16.38 -16.17 -23.59
CA ASP A 125 -15.86 -16.62 -24.87
C ASP A 125 -15.29 -15.44 -25.67
N VAL A 126 -14.06 -15.59 -26.14
CA VAL A 126 -13.32 -14.50 -26.82
C VAL A 126 -13.94 -14.12 -28.16
N LEU A 127 -14.48 -15.09 -28.91
CA LEU A 127 -14.98 -14.87 -30.26
C LEU A 127 -16.46 -14.48 -30.27
N THR A 128 -17.28 -15.17 -29.47
CA THR A 128 -18.74 -14.95 -29.45
C THR A 128 -19.14 -13.86 -28.43
N GLY A 129 -18.33 -13.63 -27.38
CA GLY A 129 -18.66 -12.76 -26.27
C GLY A 129 -19.64 -13.37 -25.27
N GLU A 130 -20.09 -14.63 -25.47
CA GLU A 130 -20.95 -15.36 -24.55
C GLU A 130 -20.34 -15.46 -23.16
N ILE A 131 -21.13 -15.19 -22.13
CA ILE A 131 -20.69 -15.31 -20.72
C ILE A 131 -21.24 -16.60 -20.14
N ILE A 132 -20.34 -17.45 -19.64
CA ILE A 132 -20.68 -18.64 -18.87
C ILE A 132 -20.58 -18.27 -17.39
N ASP A 133 -21.72 -18.22 -16.72
CA ASP A 133 -21.84 -17.88 -15.30
C ASP A 133 -22.62 -19.00 -14.57
N LEU A 134 -21.89 -19.85 -13.87
CA LEU A 134 -22.46 -21.01 -13.20
C LEU A 134 -22.87 -20.73 -11.73
N TYR A 135 -22.43 -19.59 -11.19
CA TYR A 135 -22.56 -19.30 -9.76
C TYR A 135 -23.24 -17.95 -9.47
N GLY A 136 -23.86 -17.31 -10.47
CA GLY A 136 -24.55 -16.04 -10.31
C GLY A 136 -23.61 -14.85 -10.11
N GLY A 137 -22.42 -14.91 -10.69
CA GLY A 137 -21.42 -13.84 -10.57
C GLY A 137 -21.86 -12.52 -11.19
N GLN A 138 -22.67 -12.54 -12.27
CA GLN A 138 -23.23 -11.33 -12.89
C GLN A 138 -24.22 -10.63 -11.94
N ASP A 139 -25.08 -11.40 -11.25
CA ASP A 139 -26.02 -10.84 -10.31
C ASP A 139 -25.33 -10.30 -9.06
N ASP A 140 -24.34 -11.05 -8.51
CA ASP A 140 -23.54 -10.58 -7.39
C ASP A 140 -22.75 -9.31 -7.77
N LEU A 141 -22.22 -9.25 -8.99
CA LEU A 141 -21.50 -8.06 -9.50
C LEU A 141 -22.42 -6.85 -9.62
N LYS A 142 -23.62 -7.03 -10.15
CA LYS A 142 -24.65 -5.99 -10.29
C LYS A 142 -25.12 -5.47 -8.93
N ASN A 143 -25.25 -6.36 -7.93
CA ASN A 143 -25.71 -6.03 -6.59
C ASN A 143 -24.58 -5.60 -5.64
N GLY A 144 -23.33 -5.59 -6.10
CA GLY A 144 -22.17 -5.23 -5.29
C GLY A 144 -21.89 -6.22 -4.15
N ILE A 145 -21.95 -7.52 -4.43
CA ILE A 145 -21.80 -8.59 -3.43
C ILE A 145 -20.51 -9.38 -3.66
N ILE A 146 -19.76 -9.62 -2.60
CA ILE A 146 -18.62 -10.54 -2.57
C ILE A 146 -19.08 -11.85 -1.90
N ARG A 147 -19.26 -12.88 -2.71
CA ARG A 147 -19.71 -14.20 -2.30
C ARG A 147 -18.70 -15.26 -2.71
N TYR A 148 -18.39 -16.22 -1.83
CA TYR A 148 -17.56 -17.37 -2.22
C TYR A 148 -18.25 -18.25 -3.26
N VAL A 149 -17.47 -18.93 -4.11
CA VAL A 149 -18.00 -19.87 -5.09
C VAL A 149 -18.44 -21.19 -4.40
N ASN A 150 -17.55 -21.76 -3.59
CA ASN A 150 -17.77 -23.02 -2.91
C ASN A 150 -17.13 -22.98 -1.51
N ALA A 151 -17.87 -23.40 -0.47
CA ALA A 151 -17.40 -23.34 0.90
C ALA A 151 -16.17 -24.21 1.17
N THR A 152 -16.13 -25.41 0.59
CA THR A 152 -15.01 -26.35 0.77
C THR A 152 -13.73 -25.79 0.13
N SER A 153 -13.79 -25.35 -1.12
CA SER A 153 -12.63 -24.78 -1.79
C SER A 153 -12.20 -23.45 -1.20
N PHE A 154 -13.14 -22.66 -0.66
CA PHE A 154 -12.83 -21.35 -0.07
C PHE A 154 -11.89 -21.43 1.13
N VAL A 155 -12.08 -22.42 2.00
CA VAL A 155 -11.26 -22.59 3.21
C VAL A 155 -9.85 -23.15 2.92
N GLU A 156 -9.62 -23.70 1.73
CA GLU A 156 -8.31 -24.25 1.34
C GLU A 156 -7.24 -23.17 1.20
N ASP A 157 -7.61 -21.93 0.88
CA ASP A 157 -6.67 -20.81 0.82
C ASP A 157 -7.09 -19.68 1.78
N ALA A 158 -6.45 -19.63 2.94
CA ALA A 158 -6.72 -18.63 3.97
C ALA A 158 -6.52 -17.18 3.48
N LEU A 159 -5.77 -16.94 2.38
CA LEU A 159 -5.62 -15.59 1.82
C LEU A 159 -6.95 -15.02 1.31
N ARG A 160 -7.92 -15.86 0.99
CA ARG A 160 -9.24 -15.42 0.52
C ARG A 160 -9.98 -14.54 1.53
N VAL A 161 -9.64 -14.65 2.82
CA VAL A 161 -10.12 -13.73 3.86
C VAL A 161 -9.67 -12.28 3.57
N PHE A 162 -8.39 -12.08 3.32
CA PHE A 162 -7.85 -10.77 2.98
C PHE A 162 -8.27 -10.29 1.58
N ARG A 163 -8.43 -11.22 0.64
CA ARG A 163 -8.93 -10.91 -0.70
C ARG A 163 -10.39 -10.43 -0.66
N ALA A 164 -11.26 -11.04 0.17
CA ALA A 164 -12.63 -10.58 0.36
C ALA A 164 -12.66 -9.14 0.86
N ALA A 165 -11.89 -8.83 1.92
CA ALA A 165 -11.81 -7.48 2.47
C ALA A 165 -11.20 -6.49 1.45
N GLN A 166 -10.20 -6.91 0.68
CA GLN A 166 -9.60 -6.09 -0.38
C GLN A 166 -10.60 -5.77 -1.50
N PHE A 167 -11.38 -6.75 -1.96
CA PHE A 167 -12.40 -6.51 -2.98
C PHE A 167 -13.55 -5.64 -2.46
N ALA A 168 -13.98 -5.85 -1.20
CA ALA A 168 -14.96 -4.99 -0.55
C ALA A 168 -14.49 -3.52 -0.53
N ALA A 169 -13.24 -3.27 -0.19
CA ALA A 169 -12.64 -1.93 -0.21
C ALA A 169 -12.51 -1.37 -1.62
N ARG A 170 -12.01 -2.19 -2.58
CA ARG A 170 -11.70 -1.76 -3.95
C ARG A 170 -12.95 -1.37 -4.74
N PHE A 171 -14.02 -2.14 -4.62
CA PHE A 171 -15.23 -1.97 -5.40
C PHE A 171 -16.38 -1.31 -4.63
N ASP A 172 -16.18 -1.03 -3.35
CA ASP A 172 -17.24 -0.58 -2.40
C ASP A 172 -18.40 -1.60 -2.33
N PHE A 173 -18.07 -2.91 -2.34
CA PHE A 173 -18.99 -4.02 -2.31
C PHE A 173 -19.19 -4.56 -0.89
N THR A 174 -20.32 -5.23 -0.64
CA THR A 174 -20.63 -5.88 0.63
C THR A 174 -20.24 -7.36 0.57
N ILE A 175 -19.59 -7.86 1.62
CA ILE A 175 -19.31 -9.29 1.75
C ILE A 175 -20.60 -9.98 2.24
N ALA A 176 -21.04 -11.01 1.53
CA ALA A 176 -22.22 -11.79 1.89
C ALA A 176 -22.07 -12.42 3.28
N ASP A 177 -23.17 -12.50 4.05
CA ASP A 177 -23.14 -12.98 5.45
C ASP A 177 -22.61 -14.41 5.57
N GLU A 178 -22.96 -15.30 4.65
CA GLU A 178 -22.44 -16.65 4.60
C GLU A 178 -20.92 -16.67 4.35
N THR A 179 -20.40 -15.74 3.56
CA THR A 179 -18.96 -15.56 3.34
C THR A 179 -18.27 -15.03 4.60
N LYS A 180 -18.86 -14.03 5.27
CA LYS A 180 -18.35 -13.51 6.56
C LYS A 180 -18.32 -14.60 7.64
N ASN A 181 -19.36 -15.43 7.71
CA ASN A 181 -19.42 -16.51 8.68
C ASN A 181 -18.32 -17.56 8.43
N LEU A 182 -18.02 -17.85 7.17
CA LEU A 182 -16.95 -18.77 6.82
C LEU A 182 -15.56 -18.14 7.10
N MET A 183 -15.35 -16.84 6.79
CA MET A 183 -14.13 -16.12 7.09
C MET A 183 -13.74 -16.15 8.58
N LYS A 184 -14.73 -16.12 9.49
CA LYS A 184 -14.50 -16.20 10.96
C LYS A 184 -13.85 -17.51 11.39
N THR A 185 -14.03 -18.59 10.63
CA THR A 185 -13.52 -19.93 10.98
C THR A 185 -12.14 -20.22 10.46
N ILE A 186 -11.60 -19.40 9.56
CA ILE A 186 -10.35 -19.64 8.86
C ILE A 186 -9.16 -19.14 9.68
N ASP A 187 -8.15 -20.00 9.86
CA ASP A 187 -6.89 -19.62 10.50
C ASP A 187 -5.93 -18.97 9.49
N THR A 188 -5.72 -17.66 9.63
CA THR A 188 -4.86 -16.88 8.74
C THR A 188 -3.39 -16.79 9.19
N ARG A 189 -3.02 -17.36 10.35
CA ARG A 189 -1.68 -17.23 10.96
C ARG A 189 -0.56 -17.89 10.15
N PHE A 190 -0.89 -18.87 9.32
CA PHE A 190 0.07 -19.61 8.49
C PHE A 190 0.36 -18.95 7.13
N LEU A 191 -0.27 -17.82 6.83
CA LEU A 191 0.04 -17.10 5.60
C LEU A 191 1.43 -16.48 5.65
N SER A 192 2.07 -16.37 4.48
CA SER A 192 3.28 -15.57 4.38
C SER A 192 2.95 -14.08 4.42
N LYS A 193 3.81 -13.29 5.04
CA LYS A 193 3.61 -11.84 5.16
C LYS A 193 3.55 -11.15 3.80
N GLU A 194 4.27 -11.64 2.81
CA GLU A 194 4.28 -11.10 1.45
C GLU A 194 2.90 -11.21 0.80
N ARG A 195 2.17 -12.30 1.04
CA ARG A 195 0.81 -12.49 0.53
C ARG A 195 -0.17 -11.54 1.21
N VAL A 196 -0.12 -11.46 2.54
CA VAL A 196 -0.99 -10.55 3.32
C VAL A 196 -0.70 -9.08 2.95
N TYR A 197 0.59 -8.72 2.88
CA TYR A 197 1.00 -7.39 2.45
C TYR A 197 0.55 -7.05 1.04
N GLY A 198 0.56 -8.04 0.13
CA GLY A 198 0.07 -7.88 -1.24
C GLY A 198 -1.40 -7.45 -1.29
N GLU A 199 -2.27 -8.04 -0.47
CA GLU A 199 -3.69 -7.67 -0.41
C GLU A 199 -3.89 -6.31 0.31
N LEU A 200 -3.16 -6.05 1.39
CA LEU A 200 -3.14 -4.73 2.04
C LEU A 200 -2.73 -3.64 1.06
N LYS A 201 -1.63 -3.83 0.32
CA LYS A 201 -1.15 -2.88 -0.69
C LYS A 201 -2.22 -2.58 -1.74
N LYS A 202 -2.91 -3.60 -2.25
CA LYS A 202 -4.01 -3.41 -3.21
C LYS A 202 -5.16 -2.61 -2.59
N ALA A 203 -5.54 -2.90 -1.34
CA ALA A 203 -6.55 -2.13 -0.62
C ALA A 203 -6.16 -0.66 -0.48
N LEU A 204 -4.91 -0.37 -0.09
CA LEU A 204 -4.42 0.99 0.08
C LEU A 204 -4.31 1.78 -1.23
N LEU A 205 -3.90 1.10 -2.33
CA LEU A 205 -3.57 1.79 -3.59
C LEU A 205 -4.70 1.80 -4.62
N LEU A 206 -5.62 0.83 -4.58
CA LEU A 206 -6.65 0.67 -5.60
C LEU A 206 -8.06 1.03 -5.12
N SER A 207 -8.24 1.30 -3.82
CA SER A 207 -9.55 1.62 -3.24
C SER A 207 -9.73 3.12 -3.07
N SER A 208 -10.97 3.57 -3.15
CA SER A 208 -11.39 4.90 -2.71
C SER A 208 -11.70 4.95 -1.21
N LYS A 209 -12.00 3.78 -0.61
CA LYS A 209 -12.27 3.61 0.83
C LYS A 209 -11.46 2.46 1.41
N PRO A 210 -10.14 2.62 1.56
CA PRO A 210 -9.29 1.58 2.15
C PRO A 210 -9.64 1.23 3.60
N SER A 211 -10.35 2.11 4.33
CA SER A 211 -10.89 1.82 5.67
C SER A 211 -11.72 0.54 5.71
N ARG A 212 -12.51 0.27 4.66
CA ARG A 212 -13.35 -0.92 4.56
C ARG A 212 -12.57 -2.23 4.68
N PHE A 213 -11.33 -2.27 4.22
CA PHE A 213 -10.47 -3.44 4.41
C PHE A 213 -10.34 -3.81 5.89
N PHE A 214 -10.09 -2.82 6.74
CA PHE A 214 -9.92 -3.02 8.17
C PHE A 214 -11.26 -3.25 8.87
N GLU A 215 -12.31 -2.56 8.47
CA GLU A 215 -13.67 -2.72 9.02
C GLU A 215 -14.22 -4.12 8.78
N GLU A 216 -14.08 -4.65 7.57
CA GLU A 216 -14.52 -6.00 7.23
C GLU A 216 -13.70 -7.07 7.98
N LEU A 217 -12.37 -6.92 8.07
CA LEU A 217 -11.52 -7.83 8.84
C LEU A 217 -11.84 -7.78 10.34
N ARG A 218 -12.14 -6.59 10.89
CA ARG A 218 -12.57 -6.46 12.29
C ARG A 218 -13.90 -7.15 12.53
N ALA A 219 -14.88 -6.98 11.64
CA ALA A 219 -16.20 -7.60 11.75
C ALA A 219 -16.17 -9.15 11.75
N VAL A 220 -15.11 -9.74 11.23
CA VAL A 220 -14.90 -11.19 11.20
C VAL A 220 -13.76 -11.67 12.12
N ASN A 221 -13.26 -10.82 13.03
CA ASN A 221 -12.20 -11.11 14.00
C ASN A 221 -10.88 -11.61 13.36
N GLN A 222 -10.46 -11.01 12.24
CA GLN A 222 -9.26 -11.40 11.51
C GLN A 222 -8.13 -10.35 11.55
N LEU A 223 -8.19 -9.39 12.51
CA LEU A 223 -7.14 -8.40 12.73
C LEU A 223 -6.10 -8.82 13.77
N ASP A 224 -6.47 -9.67 14.74
CA ASP A 224 -5.70 -9.93 15.97
C ASP A 224 -4.25 -10.37 15.73
N PHE A 225 -3.99 -11.16 14.71
CA PHE A 225 -2.65 -11.68 14.45
C PHE A 225 -1.81 -10.76 13.54
N TRP A 226 -2.40 -10.26 12.45
CA TRP A 226 -1.65 -9.50 11.45
C TRP A 226 -1.62 -7.99 11.74
N PHE A 227 -2.66 -7.46 12.40
CA PHE A 227 -2.86 -6.02 12.60
C PHE A 227 -3.27 -5.66 14.05
N PRO A 228 -2.69 -6.30 15.10
CA PRO A 228 -3.12 -6.04 16.48
C PRO A 228 -2.90 -4.60 16.90
N GLU A 229 -1.85 -3.93 16.41
CA GLU A 229 -1.58 -2.53 16.73
C GLU A 229 -2.64 -1.60 16.12
N ILE A 230 -3.13 -1.94 14.91
CA ILE A 230 -4.23 -1.20 14.28
C ILE A 230 -5.54 -1.48 15.03
N LEU A 231 -5.79 -2.73 15.40
CA LEU A 231 -6.98 -3.09 16.19
C LEU A 231 -7.00 -2.38 17.55
N SER A 232 -5.85 -2.17 18.20
CA SER A 232 -5.76 -1.48 19.48
C SER A 232 -6.20 -0.02 19.45
N MET A 233 -6.29 0.60 18.25
CA MET A 233 -6.86 1.94 18.08
C MET A 233 -8.37 1.97 18.29
N TYR A 234 -9.06 0.83 18.10
CA TYR A 234 -10.50 0.72 18.30
C TYR A 234 -10.83 0.82 19.78
N GLY A 235 -11.75 1.73 20.13
CA GLY A 235 -12.10 2.05 21.52
C GLY A 235 -11.05 2.91 22.27
N CYS A 236 -9.93 3.28 21.64
CA CYS A 236 -8.97 4.21 22.23
C CYS A 236 -9.51 5.63 22.14
N GLY A 237 -10.04 6.16 23.26
CA GLY A 237 -10.63 7.48 23.33
C GLY A 237 -9.65 8.61 23.04
N GLN A 238 -10.18 9.72 22.53
CA GLN A 238 -9.45 10.96 22.26
C GLN A 238 -10.17 12.17 22.89
N ASN A 239 -9.50 13.33 22.89
CA ASN A 239 -10.14 14.56 23.34
C ASN A 239 -11.22 15.00 22.31
N PRO A 240 -12.54 15.01 22.70
CA PRO A 240 -13.61 15.35 21.76
C PRO A 240 -13.54 16.76 21.18
N ALA A 241 -12.85 17.68 21.86
CA ALA A 241 -12.67 19.06 21.37
C ALA A 241 -11.78 19.14 20.10
N TYR A 242 -10.91 18.14 19.91
CA TYR A 242 -10.01 18.05 18.75
C TYR A 242 -10.36 16.89 17.82
N HIS A 243 -11.15 15.93 18.31
CA HIS A 243 -11.50 14.68 17.61
C HIS A 243 -13.01 14.39 17.77
N PRO A 244 -13.89 15.23 17.17
CA PRO A 244 -15.33 15.03 17.23
C PRO A 244 -15.78 13.72 16.52
N GLU A 245 -14.93 13.18 15.65
CA GLU A 245 -15.14 11.94 14.91
C GLU A 245 -15.11 10.68 15.80
N GLY A 246 -14.57 10.76 17.03
CA GLY A 246 -14.59 9.68 18.02
C GLY A 246 -13.24 9.18 18.46
N ASP A 247 -13.02 7.85 18.43
CA ASP A 247 -11.80 7.19 18.88
C ASP A 247 -10.66 7.28 17.83
N VAL A 248 -9.48 6.77 18.20
CA VAL A 248 -8.30 6.76 17.31
C VAL A 248 -8.56 5.94 16.03
N TRP A 249 -9.35 4.86 16.14
CA TRP A 249 -9.75 4.07 14.97
C TRP A 249 -10.57 4.90 13.98
N ALA A 250 -11.63 5.53 14.44
CA ALA A 250 -12.51 6.32 13.58
C ALA A 250 -11.73 7.43 12.88
N HIS A 251 -10.87 8.15 13.63
CA HIS A 251 -9.97 9.17 13.08
C HIS A 251 -9.05 8.58 12.00
N THR A 252 -8.35 7.49 12.31
CA THR A 252 -7.38 6.88 11.40
C THR A 252 -8.06 6.38 10.12
N MET A 253 -9.23 5.74 10.22
CA MET A 253 -9.98 5.23 9.07
C MET A 253 -10.48 6.37 8.17
N GLN A 254 -11.02 7.45 8.74
CA GLN A 254 -11.42 8.63 7.97
C GLN A 254 -10.22 9.32 7.30
N THR A 255 -9.10 9.47 8.03
CA THR A 255 -7.87 10.04 7.48
C THR A 255 -7.31 9.20 6.34
N LEU A 256 -7.39 7.87 6.46
CA LEU A 256 -6.94 6.93 5.44
C LEU A 256 -7.79 7.04 4.15
N ASP A 257 -9.12 7.17 4.28
CA ASP A 257 -10.00 7.36 3.13
C ASP A 257 -9.76 8.73 2.48
N PHE A 258 -9.64 9.80 3.25
CA PHE A 258 -9.32 11.12 2.71
C PHE A 258 -7.97 11.14 1.98
N ALA A 259 -6.96 10.44 2.49
CA ALA A 259 -5.63 10.38 1.89
C ALA A 259 -5.63 9.79 0.48
N THR A 260 -6.66 9.04 0.07
CA THR A 260 -6.81 8.55 -1.31
C THR A 260 -6.91 9.69 -2.33
N THR A 261 -7.45 10.84 -1.94
CA THR A 261 -7.55 12.04 -2.79
C THR A 261 -6.20 12.70 -3.05
N CYS A 262 -5.21 12.41 -2.20
CA CYS A 262 -3.86 12.97 -2.24
C CYS A 262 -2.82 11.96 -2.75
N ARG A 263 -3.14 10.69 -2.73
CA ARG A 263 -2.25 9.54 -2.97
C ARG A 263 -1.47 9.64 -4.29
N ASP A 264 -2.10 10.12 -5.35
CA ASP A 264 -1.48 10.17 -6.67
C ASP A 264 -0.54 11.40 -6.85
N ASN A 265 -0.53 12.31 -5.85
CA ASN A 265 0.27 13.54 -5.86
C ASN A 265 1.43 13.51 -4.87
N VAL A 266 1.77 12.35 -4.29
CA VAL A 266 2.89 12.16 -3.37
C VAL A 266 4.02 11.41 -4.05
N ALA A 267 5.25 11.53 -3.50
CA ALA A 267 6.42 10.91 -4.10
C ALA A 267 6.43 9.38 -3.94
N TYR A 268 5.87 8.88 -2.82
CA TYR A 268 5.87 7.45 -2.47
C TYR A 268 4.47 6.98 -2.04
N PRO A 269 3.52 6.76 -2.99
CA PRO A 269 2.11 6.48 -2.68
C PRO A 269 1.90 5.30 -1.70
N GLU A 270 2.60 4.18 -1.90
CA GLU A 270 2.50 3.00 -1.03
C GLU A 270 2.95 3.31 0.40
N GLN A 271 4.12 3.94 0.55
CA GLN A 271 4.68 4.27 1.85
C GLN A 271 3.88 5.38 2.54
N PHE A 272 3.36 6.31 1.77
CA PHE A 272 2.50 7.39 2.25
C PHE A 272 1.20 6.83 2.85
N MET A 273 0.49 5.96 2.13
CA MET A 273 -0.75 5.36 2.65
C MET A 273 -0.50 4.51 3.91
N LEU A 274 0.63 3.81 3.99
CA LEU A 274 1.05 3.11 5.21
C LEU A 274 1.38 4.10 6.35
N ALA A 275 2.00 5.23 6.04
CA ALA A 275 2.28 6.27 7.04
C ALA A 275 0.99 6.89 7.57
N VAL A 276 0.00 7.13 6.70
CA VAL A 276 -1.34 7.57 7.10
C VAL A 276 -2.01 6.55 8.03
N LEU A 277 -1.95 5.27 7.70
CA LEU A 277 -2.48 4.19 8.55
C LEU A 277 -1.82 4.16 9.93
N CYS A 278 -0.54 4.48 10.01
CA CYS A 278 0.29 4.32 11.20
C CYS A 278 0.54 5.63 11.98
N HIS A 279 0.12 6.80 11.52
CA HIS A 279 0.53 8.07 12.11
C HIS A 279 0.23 8.17 13.61
N ASP A 280 -0.91 7.67 14.01
CA ASP A 280 -1.41 7.68 15.40
C ASP A 280 -1.26 6.33 16.13
N ILE A 281 -0.47 5.39 15.59
CA ILE A 281 -0.29 4.03 16.14
C ILE A 281 0.25 3.99 17.57
N GLY A 282 0.84 5.09 18.04
CA GLY A 282 1.35 5.23 19.41
C GLY A 282 0.28 5.63 20.42
N LYS A 283 -0.87 6.17 20.01
CA LYS A 283 -1.90 6.67 20.92
C LYS A 283 -2.43 5.61 21.89
N PRO A 284 -2.67 4.35 21.51
CA PRO A 284 -3.17 3.35 22.46
C PRO A 284 -2.27 3.12 23.68
N ILE A 285 -0.96 3.33 23.56
CA ILE A 285 -0.01 3.13 24.67
C ILE A 285 0.36 4.42 25.41
N SER A 286 0.14 5.59 24.78
CA SER A 286 0.49 6.90 25.35
C SER A 286 -0.71 7.71 25.85
N SER A 287 -1.94 7.29 25.55
CA SER A 287 -3.15 7.97 26.01
C SER A 287 -3.38 7.79 27.50
N HIS A 288 -3.69 8.87 28.19
CA HIS A 288 -4.07 8.88 29.59
C HIS A 288 -5.06 9.98 29.88
N THR A 289 -5.91 9.79 30.89
CA THR A 289 -6.82 10.86 31.36
C THR A 289 -6.08 11.71 32.38
N GLY A 290 -5.98 13.01 32.09
CA GLY A 290 -5.38 13.98 33.00
C GLY A 290 -6.23 14.25 34.23
N SER A 291 -5.73 15.00 35.20
CA SER A 291 -6.44 15.46 36.38
C SER A 291 -7.60 16.42 36.06
N ASP A 292 -7.60 16.98 34.87
CA ASP A 292 -8.65 17.81 34.28
C ASP A 292 -9.80 17.02 33.64
N GLY A 293 -9.71 15.66 33.67
CA GLY A 293 -10.65 14.77 32.99
C GLY A 293 -10.48 14.69 31.48
N VAL A 294 -9.45 15.34 30.91
CA VAL A 294 -9.19 15.38 29.47
C VAL A 294 -8.23 14.25 29.10
N ILE A 295 -8.45 13.65 27.93
CA ILE A 295 -7.56 12.62 27.39
C ILE A 295 -6.39 13.29 26.66
N HIS A 296 -5.18 12.92 27.03
CA HIS A 296 -3.92 13.39 26.44
C HIS A 296 -3.08 12.22 25.91
N ALA A 297 -2.34 12.48 24.83
CA ALA A 297 -1.41 11.52 24.22
C ALA A 297 -0.13 12.26 23.75
N TYR A 298 0.58 12.90 24.68
CA TYR A 298 1.67 13.84 24.37
C TYR A 298 2.87 13.25 23.64
N THR A 299 3.16 11.94 23.84
CA THR A 299 4.35 11.26 23.32
C THR A 299 4.05 10.24 22.23
N HIS A 300 2.80 10.22 21.70
CA HIS A 300 2.39 9.19 20.75
C HIS A 300 3.23 9.18 19.46
N ASP A 301 3.79 10.31 19.05
CA ASP A 301 4.69 10.43 17.90
C ASP A 301 6.06 9.74 18.17
N ILE A 302 6.54 9.74 19.41
CA ILE A 302 7.79 9.09 19.84
C ILE A 302 7.52 7.60 20.13
N ASP A 303 6.51 7.31 20.94
CA ASP A 303 6.13 5.94 21.32
C ASP A 303 5.69 5.11 20.11
N GLY A 304 4.99 5.77 19.16
CA GLY A 304 4.57 5.20 17.91
C GLY A 304 5.71 4.69 17.00
N VAL A 305 6.92 5.23 17.14
CA VAL A 305 8.10 4.76 16.40
C VAL A 305 8.38 3.28 16.66
N SER A 306 8.35 2.86 17.93
CA SER A 306 8.62 1.46 18.31
C SER A 306 7.48 0.53 17.91
N VAL A 307 6.23 0.95 18.13
CA VAL A 307 5.01 0.23 17.77
C VAL A 307 4.91 0.04 16.27
N GLY A 308 5.07 1.13 15.51
CA GLY A 308 5.03 1.12 14.04
C GLY A 308 6.13 0.25 13.44
N ARG A 309 7.34 0.28 14.01
CA ARG A 309 8.43 -0.60 13.58
C ARG A 309 8.08 -2.08 13.77
N THR A 310 7.51 -2.45 14.92
CA THR A 310 7.08 -3.82 15.23
C THR A 310 6.01 -4.29 14.22
N PHE A 311 4.98 -3.48 14.01
CA PHE A 311 3.94 -3.73 13.03
C PHE A 311 4.52 -3.94 11.62
N LEU A 312 5.36 -3.01 11.16
CA LEU A 312 5.92 -3.08 9.81
C LEU A 312 6.81 -4.31 9.59
N HIS A 313 7.63 -4.71 10.56
CA HIS A 313 8.42 -5.94 10.46
C HIS A 313 7.57 -7.20 10.35
N ARG A 314 6.35 -7.20 10.90
CA ARG A 314 5.40 -8.31 10.75
C ARG A 314 4.90 -8.44 9.32
N ILE A 315 4.68 -7.33 8.62
CA ILE A 315 4.06 -7.34 7.29
C ILE A 315 5.04 -7.20 6.12
N THR A 316 6.24 -6.64 6.32
CA THR A 316 7.21 -6.42 5.23
C THR A 316 8.67 -6.55 5.69
N ASN A 317 9.56 -6.90 4.72
CA ASN A 317 11.02 -6.85 4.88
C ASN A 317 11.65 -5.62 4.20
N ASN A 318 10.85 -4.73 3.61
CA ASN A 318 11.36 -3.58 2.88
C ASN A 318 11.88 -2.50 3.85
N ASN A 319 13.19 -2.41 4.00
CA ASN A 319 13.84 -1.46 4.90
C ASN A 319 13.54 0.00 4.56
N PHE A 320 13.36 0.34 3.28
CA PHE A 320 12.98 1.70 2.90
C PHE A 320 11.59 2.04 3.41
N THR A 321 10.61 1.15 3.18
CA THR A 321 9.23 1.31 3.67
C THR A 321 9.21 1.48 5.20
N ILE A 322 9.93 0.63 5.93
CA ILE A 322 10.00 0.71 7.40
C ILE A 322 10.57 2.07 7.84
N ARG A 323 11.71 2.47 7.28
CA ARG A 323 12.35 3.75 7.63
C ARG A 323 11.47 4.94 7.30
N TYR A 324 10.83 4.93 6.14
CA TYR A 324 9.96 6.00 5.69
C TYR A 324 8.75 6.16 6.62
N VAL A 325 8.00 5.08 6.87
CA VAL A 325 6.80 5.14 7.72
C VAL A 325 7.14 5.55 9.15
N VAL A 326 8.21 4.99 9.72
CA VAL A 326 8.67 5.36 11.08
C VAL A 326 9.08 6.83 11.15
N ASN A 327 9.74 7.37 10.11
CA ASN A 327 10.09 8.78 10.03
C ASN A 327 8.84 9.67 9.97
N MET A 328 7.81 9.26 9.22
CA MET A 328 6.54 9.99 9.15
C MET A 328 5.80 9.98 10.49
N ILE A 329 5.77 8.83 11.19
CA ILE A 329 5.18 8.71 12.55
C ILE A 329 5.85 9.73 13.49
N GLU A 330 7.19 9.77 13.53
CA GLU A 330 7.97 10.66 14.41
C GLU A 330 7.70 12.16 14.12
N LEU A 331 7.44 12.51 12.86
CA LEU A 331 7.44 13.91 12.42
C LEU A 331 6.06 14.50 12.16
N HIS A 332 4.97 13.69 12.03
CA HIS A 332 3.68 14.15 11.55
C HIS A 332 3.10 15.31 12.36
N MET A 333 3.25 15.31 13.69
CA MET A 333 2.76 16.36 14.58
C MET A 333 3.55 17.66 14.50
N LYS A 334 4.78 17.63 13.98
CA LYS A 334 5.70 18.78 14.08
C LYS A 334 5.32 19.94 13.15
N LEU A 335 4.88 19.65 11.90
CA LEU A 335 4.48 20.69 10.97
C LEU A 335 3.24 21.49 11.45
N PRO A 336 2.14 20.83 11.87
CA PRO A 336 0.99 21.55 12.44
C PRO A 336 1.33 22.42 13.62
N GLN A 337 2.16 21.90 14.54
CA GLN A 337 2.63 22.67 15.70
C GLN A 337 3.49 23.88 15.29
N MET A 338 4.38 23.71 14.29
CA MET A 338 5.20 24.81 13.78
C MET A 338 4.39 25.86 13.06
N PHE A 339 3.34 25.47 12.34
CA PHE A 339 2.41 26.39 11.70
C PHE A 339 1.63 27.21 12.72
N SER A 340 1.01 26.57 13.73
CA SER A 340 0.22 27.27 14.76
C SER A 340 1.05 28.28 15.55
N HIS A 341 2.34 28.01 15.78
CA HIS A 341 3.26 28.91 16.47
C HIS A 341 4.03 29.88 15.54
N ASN A 342 3.71 29.89 14.25
CA ASN A 342 4.44 30.65 13.23
C ASN A 342 5.98 30.52 13.38
N SER A 343 6.45 29.30 13.46
CA SER A 343 7.86 28.98 13.75
C SER A 343 8.81 29.56 12.71
N ARG A 344 10.02 29.99 13.16
CA ARG A 344 11.07 30.54 12.28
C ARG A 344 11.66 29.48 11.34
N ASN A 345 12.21 29.91 10.19
CA ASN A 345 12.82 29.05 9.18
C ASN A 345 13.84 28.05 9.75
N LYS A 346 14.64 28.44 10.73
CA LYS A 346 15.60 27.54 11.40
C LYS A 346 14.95 26.25 11.93
N LYS A 347 13.74 26.35 12.52
CA LYS A 347 13.04 25.17 13.08
C LYS A 347 12.49 24.32 11.97
N THR A 348 11.86 24.91 10.95
CA THR A 348 11.33 24.17 9.80
C THR A 348 12.44 23.54 8.98
N ASN A 349 13.56 24.24 8.74
CA ASN A 349 14.72 23.68 8.06
C ASN A 349 15.29 22.46 8.80
N GLY A 350 15.38 22.53 10.13
CA GLY A 350 15.83 21.39 10.94
C GLY A 350 14.86 20.21 10.95
N LEU A 351 13.57 20.43 10.72
CA LEU A 351 12.57 19.37 10.53
C LEU A 351 12.74 18.73 9.15
N PHE A 352 12.82 19.53 8.10
CA PHE A 352 12.95 19.06 6.73
C PHE A 352 14.26 18.29 6.51
N ASP A 353 15.33 18.70 7.15
CA ASP A 353 16.62 17.99 7.14
C ASP A 353 16.55 16.57 7.73
N LYS A 354 15.60 16.32 8.62
CA LYS A 354 15.31 14.98 9.19
C LYS A 354 14.29 14.19 8.40
N SER A 355 13.47 14.84 7.60
CA SER A 355 12.41 14.18 6.83
C SER A 355 12.98 13.45 5.63
N ILE A 356 12.52 12.22 5.42
CA ILE A 356 12.85 11.44 4.21
C ILE A 356 12.17 12.07 2.97
N CYS A 357 10.95 12.58 3.13
CA CYS A 357 10.22 13.27 2.08
C CYS A 357 9.36 14.41 2.65
N MET A 358 9.77 15.64 2.39
CA MET A 358 9.11 16.84 2.92
C MET A 358 7.69 17.02 2.37
N GLY A 359 7.53 16.76 1.06
CA GLY A 359 6.25 16.88 0.38
C GLY A 359 5.22 15.90 0.95
N ASP A 360 5.62 14.64 1.14
CA ASP A 360 4.75 13.62 1.69
C ASP A 360 4.43 13.87 3.17
N LEU A 361 5.40 14.38 3.96
CA LEU A 361 5.16 14.80 5.33
C LEU A 361 4.13 15.96 5.43
N MET A 362 4.23 16.93 4.51
CA MET A 362 3.24 17.99 4.39
C MET A 362 1.86 17.43 4.10
N MET A 363 1.76 16.48 3.15
CA MET A 363 0.48 15.88 2.77
C MET A 363 -0.10 15.00 3.88
N LEU A 364 0.73 14.24 4.61
CA LEU A 364 0.30 13.48 5.79
C LEU A 364 -0.29 14.40 6.86
N SER A 365 0.42 15.48 7.20
CA SER A 365 -0.06 16.48 8.17
C SER A 365 -1.34 17.16 7.71
N TYR A 366 -1.48 17.40 6.40
CA TYR A 366 -2.70 17.96 5.82
C TYR A 366 -3.89 17.00 5.98
N CYS A 367 -3.70 15.70 5.68
CA CYS A 367 -4.75 14.71 5.84
C CYS A 367 -5.20 14.57 7.31
N ASP A 368 -4.25 14.59 8.25
CA ASP A 368 -4.54 14.53 9.68
C ASP A 368 -5.34 15.75 10.17
N ILE A 369 -4.95 16.95 9.77
CA ILE A 369 -5.66 18.20 10.17
C ILE A 369 -7.06 18.24 9.56
N HIS A 370 -7.23 17.79 8.33
CA HIS A 370 -8.50 17.87 7.61
C HIS A 370 -9.63 17.16 8.34
N ASN A 371 -9.34 16.01 8.95
CA ASN A 371 -10.35 15.21 9.64
C ASN A 371 -10.58 15.56 11.12
N LYS A 372 -9.80 16.47 11.70
CA LYS A 372 -9.95 16.89 13.10
C LYS A 372 -11.06 17.94 13.35
N GLY A 373 -12.02 18.10 12.43
CA GLY A 373 -13.05 19.14 12.56
C GLY A 373 -12.49 20.59 12.64
N LEU A 374 -11.16 20.73 12.59
CA LEU A 374 -10.47 22.03 12.56
C LEU A 374 -10.61 22.74 11.22
N CYS A 375 -11.12 22.05 10.21
CA CYS A 375 -11.42 22.57 8.88
C CYS A 375 -12.85 23.07 8.71
N ASP A 376 -13.53 23.53 9.76
CA ASP A 376 -14.68 24.46 9.60
C ASP A 376 -14.29 25.73 8.83
N ASN A 377 -12.99 25.90 8.57
CA ASN A 377 -12.40 26.91 7.71
C ASN A 377 -11.51 26.23 6.65
N ILE A 378 -12.07 25.97 5.46
CA ILE A 378 -11.32 25.58 4.24
C ILE A 378 -10.08 26.48 4.06
N ASN A 379 -10.16 27.75 4.49
CA ASN A 379 -9.07 28.70 4.49
C ASN A 379 -7.87 28.25 5.35
N LYS A 380 -8.08 27.67 6.54
CA LYS A 380 -6.96 27.23 7.40
C LYS A 380 -6.15 26.09 6.80
N CYS A 381 -6.80 25.18 6.09
CA CYS A 381 -6.11 24.07 5.43
C CYS A 381 -5.32 24.54 4.20
N SER A 382 -5.87 25.49 3.43
CA SER A 382 -5.13 26.11 2.32
C SER A 382 -3.96 26.95 2.81
N ASP A 383 -4.14 27.73 3.88
CA ASP A 383 -3.08 28.52 4.52
C ASP A 383 -1.95 27.64 5.04
N PHE A 384 -2.28 26.50 5.65
CA PHE A 384 -1.29 25.51 6.10
C PHE A 384 -0.46 24.97 4.92
N LEU A 385 -1.10 24.54 3.84
CA LEU A 385 -0.40 24.04 2.65
C LEU A 385 0.49 25.14 2.02
N GLU A 386 -0.02 26.34 1.90
CA GLU A 386 0.75 27.46 1.35
C GLU A 386 1.96 27.80 2.23
N TRP A 387 1.77 27.84 3.55
CA TRP A 387 2.85 28.05 4.50
C TRP A 387 3.91 26.94 4.38
N CYS A 388 3.52 25.68 4.33
CA CYS A 388 4.43 24.56 4.16
C CYS A 388 5.22 24.65 2.84
N ARG A 389 4.55 24.91 1.71
CA ARG A 389 5.22 25.08 0.40
C ARG A 389 6.26 26.19 0.41
N LYS A 390 5.92 27.34 1.01
CA LYS A 390 6.88 28.46 1.18
C LYS A 390 8.10 28.02 2.00
N ARG A 391 7.89 27.26 3.09
CA ARG A 391 8.98 26.78 3.96
C ARG A 391 9.84 25.72 3.27
N ILE A 392 9.25 24.81 2.52
CA ILE A 392 9.97 23.80 1.70
C ILE A 392 10.84 24.53 0.67
N CYS A 393 10.29 25.48 -0.07
CA CYS A 393 11.05 26.27 -1.06
C CYS A 393 12.25 26.99 -0.42
N ILE A 394 12.06 27.61 0.75
CA ILE A 394 13.17 28.27 1.49
C ILE A 394 14.26 27.23 1.86
N TYR A 395 13.88 26.05 2.32
CA TYR A 395 14.83 24.99 2.65
C TYR A 395 15.59 24.49 1.42
N GLU A 396 14.88 24.24 0.34
CA GLU A 396 15.51 23.79 -0.94
C GLU A 396 16.49 24.84 -1.46
N GLN A 397 16.13 26.11 -1.47
CA GLN A 397 17.03 27.20 -1.86
C GLN A 397 18.26 27.30 -0.95
N LEU A 398 18.06 27.10 0.36
CA LEU A 398 19.16 27.06 1.33
C LEU A 398 20.13 25.90 1.05
N MET A 399 19.57 24.72 0.71
CA MET A 399 20.39 23.53 0.45
C MET A 399 21.20 23.60 -0.85
N LEU A 400 20.85 24.51 -1.76
CA LEU A 400 21.65 24.84 -2.94
C LEU A 400 22.85 25.77 -2.63
N GLN A 401 22.82 26.47 -1.47
CA GLN A 401 23.92 27.37 -1.10
C GLN A 401 25.18 26.57 -0.68
N PRO A 402 26.38 27.15 -0.92
CA PRO A 402 27.64 26.52 -0.52
C PRO A 402 27.68 26.19 0.97
N ARG A 403 28.09 24.96 1.30
CA ARG A 403 28.22 24.44 2.68
C ARG A 403 29.68 24.25 3.04
N VAL A 404 29.99 24.27 4.34
CA VAL A 404 31.32 23.90 4.82
C VAL A 404 31.54 22.41 4.63
N THR A 405 32.67 22.06 4.04
CA THR A 405 33.11 20.71 3.75
C THR A 405 34.36 20.32 4.54
N GLY A 406 34.75 19.06 4.53
CA GLY A 406 36.01 18.63 5.12
C GLY A 406 37.23 19.35 4.52
N ASN A 407 37.23 19.62 3.19
CA ASN A 407 38.30 20.36 2.55
C ASN A 407 38.46 21.78 3.09
N ASP A 408 37.33 22.46 3.39
CA ASP A 408 37.40 23.80 3.99
C ASP A 408 38.03 23.79 5.38
N LEU A 409 37.78 22.71 6.17
CA LEU A 409 38.42 22.55 7.48
C LEU A 409 39.91 22.23 7.37
N MET A 410 40.33 21.46 6.35
CA MET A 410 41.74 21.24 6.05
C MET A 410 42.45 22.53 5.64
N LEU A 411 41.81 23.39 4.85
CA LEU A 411 42.36 24.71 4.49
C LEU A 411 42.49 25.65 5.70
N LEU A 412 41.76 25.41 6.80
CA LEU A 412 41.94 26.10 8.08
C LEU A 412 43.13 25.54 8.90
N GLY A 413 43.85 24.51 8.42
CA GLY A 413 44.98 23.90 9.11
C GLY A 413 44.62 22.70 10.00
N LEU A 414 43.38 22.18 9.89
CA LEU A 414 42.97 21.01 10.67
C LEU A 414 43.28 19.70 9.94
N HIS A 415 43.59 18.66 10.70
CA HIS A 415 43.72 17.30 10.20
C HIS A 415 42.46 16.47 10.51
N PRO A 416 42.09 15.48 9.68
CA PRO A 416 40.99 14.58 9.94
C PRO A 416 41.06 13.95 11.34
N SER A 417 40.00 14.14 12.14
CA SER A 417 39.95 13.75 13.56
C SER A 417 38.48 13.72 14.03
N PRO A 418 38.16 13.21 15.22
CA PRO A 418 36.81 13.34 15.78
C PRO A 418 36.28 14.77 15.82
N LEU A 419 37.16 15.76 16.05
CA LEU A 419 36.82 17.20 16.01
C LEU A 419 36.25 17.63 14.66
N PHE A 420 36.71 17.04 13.55
CA PHE A 420 36.19 17.29 12.21
C PHE A 420 34.68 17.01 12.13
N SER A 421 34.27 15.83 12.63
CA SER A 421 32.85 15.44 12.65
C SER A 421 32.00 16.40 13.49
N GLU A 422 32.51 16.87 14.61
CA GLU A 422 31.84 17.85 15.47
C GLU A 422 31.67 19.20 14.77
N LEU A 423 32.74 19.70 14.16
CA LEU A 423 32.72 20.97 13.43
C LEU A 423 31.79 20.91 12.20
N LEU A 424 31.78 19.81 11.45
CA LEU A 424 30.87 19.64 10.33
C LEU A 424 29.39 19.61 10.78
N LYS A 425 29.09 18.93 11.89
CA LYS A 425 27.73 18.95 12.49
C LYS A 425 27.36 20.35 12.97
N GLU A 426 28.28 21.09 13.60
CA GLU A 426 28.05 22.47 14.03
C GLU A 426 27.84 23.38 12.81
N ALA A 427 28.66 23.24 11.76
CA ALA A 427 28.53 23.97 10.50
C ALA A 427 27.18 23.73 9.84
N HIS A 428 26.72 22.47 9.79
CA HIS A 428 25.44 22.11 9.21
C HIS A 428 24.27 22.76 9.99
N LYS A 429 24.29 22.75 11.32
CA LYS A 429 23.28 23.42 12.16
C LYS A 429 23.26 24.94 11.93
N LEU A 430 24.41 25.56 11.72
CA LEU A 430 24.52 26.99 11.41
C LEU A 430 24.00 27.27 9.99
N HIS A 431 24.30 26.40 9.02
CA HIS A 431 23.76 26.48 7.67
C HIS A 431 22.23 26.41 7.67
N LEU A 432 21.63 25.45 8.37
CA LEU A 432 20.17 25.34 8.54
C LEU A 432 19.55 26.58 9.19
N SER A 433 20.34 27.38 9.90
CA SER A 433 19.93 28.66 10.47
C SER A 433 20.10 29.84 9.51
N GLY A 434 20.54 29.60 8.25
CA GLY A 434 20.76 30.62 7.22
C GLY A 434 22.10 31.33 7.35
N VAL A 435 23.07 30.80 8.09
CA VAL A 435 24.43 31.40 8.19
C VAL A 435 25.26 30.99 6.99
N SER A 436 25.83 31.97 6.27
CA SER A 436 26.65 31.70 5.08
C SER A 436 27.95 30.96 5.43
N LYS A 437 28.46 30.17 4.48
CA LYS A 437 29.69 29.39 4.59
C LYS A 437 30.86 30.23 5.12
N ASP A 438 31.10 31.42 4.54
CA ASP A 438 32.20 32.31 4.94
C ASP A 438 32.11 32.79 6.38
N LYS A 439 30.88 33.07 6.86
CA LYS A 439 30.64 33.46 8.24
C LYS A 439 30.91 32.33 9.21
N VAL A 440 30.52 31.09 8.83
CA VAL A 440 30.82 29.90 9.64
C VAL A 440 32.33 29.66 9.72
N LEU A 441 33.05 29.73 8.60
CA LEU A 441 34.50 29.51 8.56
C LEU A 441 35.26 30.57 9.39
N ARG A 442 34.88 31.86 9.27
CA ARG A 442 35.46 32.93 10.12
C ARG A 442 35.21 32.67 11.61
N GLY A 443 34.02 32.21 11.98
CA GLY A 443 33.71 31.83 13.34
C GLY A 443 34.58 30.66 13.84
N PHE A 444 34.76 29.65 13.04
CA PHE A 444 35.64 28.51 13.36
C PHE A 444 37.10 28.93 13.50
N GLN A 445 37.63 29.73 12.56
CA GLN A 445 38.99 30.21 12.63
C GLN A 445 39.27 30.95 13.95
N THR A 446 38.36 31.83 14.37
CA THR A 446 38.47 32.55 15.64
C THR A 446 38.42 31.59 16.85
N LYS A 447 37.51 30.61 16.84
CA LYS A 447 37.32 29.60 17.92
C LYS A 447 38.54 28.69 18.06
N LEU A 448 39.10 28.25 16.92
CA LEU A 448 40.23 27.33 16.84
C LEU A 448 41.54 28.02 17.29
N ARG A 449 41.80 29.27 16.86
CA ARG A 449 42.94 30.08 17.31
C ARG A 449 42.90 30.30 18.81
N LYS A 450 41.74 30.62 19.42
CA LYS A 450 41.60 30.75 20.87
C LYS A 450 41.91 29.45 21.61
N ARG A 451 41.69 28.29 20.98
CA ARG A 451 42.02 26.97 21.57
C ARG A 451 43.43 26.47 21.20
N LYS A 452 44.21 27.26 20.49
CA LYS A 452 45.58 26.88 20.01
C LYS A 452 45.59 25.59 19.16
N LEU A 453 44.55 25.40 18.36
CA LEU A 453 44.39 24.21 17.50
C LEU A 453 44.80 24.49 16.06
N ILE A 454 44.89 25.75 15.69
CA ILE A 454 45.46 26.28 14.41
C ILE A 454 46.20 27.56 14.69
#